data_10c4b916f940be44a0b0a3e487aaa01e
#
_entry.id   10c4b916f940be44a0b0a3e487aaa01e
#
_cell.length_a   1.000
_cell.length_b   1.000
_cell.length_c   1.000
_cell.angle_alpha   90.00
_cell.angle_beta   90.00
_cell.angle_gamma   90.00
#
_symmetry.space_group_name_H-M   'P 1'
#
loop_
_entity.id
_entity.type
_entity.pdbx_description
1 polymer ?
#
loop_
_entity_poly.entity_id
_entity_poly.type
_entity_poly.pdbx_seq_one_letter_code
_entity_poly.pdbx_strand_id
1 'polypeptide(L)'
;MPTKYYSTPTDVFREAGISTVIWANHLVRSSAAAMQAVARDIHDHQTVVNVEDRIVAVEEIFRLQDADEYSAAERLYLSAATAARTAIVLAAGRGRGLEAQTADRPKIMLNIAGKPLLRWLIDGFKKQQINQITVVGGYRADAIDTAGIRLVINERHAQTGELASLACAIGALDADTVIAYGDLLFRSYVLRALVESKGEFSVVVDSSASGADNRTVRDFVYCTRADDRGLFGTPVRLERMVAGKEAAAAEVAESAHGRWIGLLNVSRGGVPRLQRVMAQLQARPDFDSLDMPALINALVADGAAIDVQYVHGHWRGVNDLEDLHSAVDFAHAQAPFDARGT
;
A
#
# COMPACT_ATOMS: atom_id res chain seq x y z
N MET A 1 -36.70 -22.92 -1.63
CA MET A 1 -37.04 -24.02 -2.55
C MET A 1 -36.59 -25.34 -1.96
N PRO A 2 -37.48 -26.25 -1.82
CA PRO A 2 -37.09 -27.60 -1.43
C PRO A 2 -36.26 -28.23 -2.55
N THR A 3 -35.44 -29.19 -2.18
CA THR A 3 -34.55 -29.94 -3.07
C THR A 3 -35.30 -30.65 -4.24
N LYS A 4 -36.62 -30.74 -4.18
CA LYS A 4 -37.45 -31.35 -5.20
C LYS A 4 -37.45 -30.62 -6.56
N TYR A 5 -37.26 -29.31 -6.56
CA TYR A 5 -37.30 -28.46 -7.77
C TYR A 5 -35.98 -27.78 -8.07
N TYR A 6 -34.87 -28.39 -7.67
CA TYR A 6 -33.53 -27.78 -7.78
C TYR A 6 -33.10 -27.49 -9.22
N SER A 7 -33.65 -28.27 -10.19
CA SER A 7 -33.31 -28.15 -11.61
C SER A 7 -34.32 -27.31 -12.42
N THR A 8 -35.36 -26.75 -11.77
CA THR A 8 -36.39 -26.00 -12.46
C THR A 8 -35.93 -24.53 -12.61
N PRO A 9 -35.80 -24.03 -13.85
CA PRO A 9 -35.46 -22.61 -14.09
C PRO A 9 -36.56 -21.67 -13.55
N THR A 10 -36.16 -20.46 -13.19
CA THR A 10 -37.10 -19.45 -12.64
C THR A 10 -38.18 -19.04 -13.61
N ASP A 11 -37.93 -19.11 -14.91
CA ASP A 11 -38.93 -18.78 -15.95
C ASP A 11 -40.13 -19.72 -15.94
N VAL A 12 -39.90 -21.00 -15.69
CA VAL A 12 -40.98 -21.98 -15.54
C VAL A 12 -41.90 -21.62 -14.36
N PHE A 13 -41.35 -21.15 -13.26
CA PHE A 13 -42.13 -20.65 -12.12
C PHE A 13 -42.92 -19.40 -12.46
N ARG A 14 -42.31 -18.47 -13.23
CA ARG A 14 -42.95 -17.25 -13.68
C ARG A 14 -44.13 -17.54 -14.63
N GLU A 15 -43.95 -18.45 -15.58
CA GLU A 15 -44.97 -18.89 -16.50
C GLU A 15 -46.14 -19.58 -15.79
N ALA A 16 -45.85 -20.29 -14.69
CA ALA A 16 -46.86 -20.89 -13.81
C ALA A 16 -47.54 -19.84 -12.88
N GLY A 17 -47.28 -18.55 -13.02
CA GLY A 17 -47.90 -17.50 -12.22
C GLY A 17 -47.33 -17.37 -10.80
N ILE A 18 -46.17 -17.96 -10.51
CA ILE A 18 -45.48 -17.82 -9.21
C ILE A 18 -44.69 -16.53 -9.18
N SER A 19 -45.07 -15.60 -8.33
CA SER A 19 -44.42 -14.28 -8.19
C SER A 19 -43.18 -14.27 -7.29
N THR A 20 -43.06 -15.23 -6.38
CA THR A 20 -41.96 -15.26 -5.38
C THR A 20 -41.41 -16.66 -5.18
N VAL A 21 -40.11 -16.81 -5.30
CA VAL A 21 -39.38 -18.07 -5.05
C VAL A 21 -38.35 -17.85 -3.95
N ILE A 22 -38.43 -18.64 -2.88
CA ILE A 22 -37.49 -18.59 -1.76
C ILE A 22 -36.45 -19.70 -1.89
N TRP A 23 -35.18 -19.33 -2.05
CA TRP A 23 -34.04 -20.25 -2.10
C TRP A 23 -33.49 -20.49 -0.68
N ALA A 24 -34.25 -21.23 0.13
CA ALA A 24 -34.17 -21.24 1.59
C ALA A 24 -32.78 -21.54 2.22
N ASN A 25 -31.95 -22.38 1.61
CA ASN A 25 -30.70 -22.81 2.26
C ASN A 25 -29.45 -22.83 1.35
N HIS A 26 -29.57 -22.40 0.11
CA HIS A 26 -28.46 -22.49 -0.85
C HIS A 26 -27.28 -21.64 -0.43
N LEU A 27 -27.52 -20.42 0.03
CA LEU A 27 -26.46 -19.52 0.51
C LEU A 27 -25.80 -20.05 1.79
N VAL A 28 -26.58 -20.56 2.75
CA VAL A 28 -26.04 -21.14 3.99
C VAL A 28 -25.18 -22.38 3.68
N ARG A 29 -25.61 -23.22 2.76
CA ARG A 29 -24.86 -24.42 2.34
C ARG A 29 -23.56 -24.02 1.60
N SER A 30 -23.64 -23.01 0.75
CA SER A 30 -22.47 -22.45 0.05
C SER A 30 -21.47 -21.86 1.04
N SER A 31 -21.95 -21.08 2.00
CA SER A 31 -21.09 -20.49 3.05
C SER A 31 -20.42 -21.58 3.89
N ALA A 32 -21.17 -22.62 4.29
CA ALA A 32 -20.61 -23.74 5.05
C ALA A 32 -19.52 -24.48 4.27
N ALA A 33 -19.73 -24.71 2.98
CA ALA A 33 -18.74 -25.37 2.12
C ALA A 33 -17.46 -24.52 1.97
N ALA A 34 -17.61 -23.20 1.75
CA ALA A 34 -16.49 -22.27 1.67
C ALA A 34 -15.71 -22.22 2.99
N MET A 35 -16.40 -22.06 4.13
CA MET A 35 -15.76 -22.07 5.45
C MET A 35 -15.00 -23.37 5.72
N GLN A 36 -15.57 -24.52 5.37
CA GLN A 36 -14.88 -25.81 5.53
C GLN A 36 -13.64 -25.95 4.64
N ALA A 37 -13.69 -25.41 3.42
CA ALA A 37 -12.52 -25.40 2.52
C ALA A 37 -11.39 -24.53 3.07
N VAL A 38 -11.71 -23.33 3.52
CA VAL A 38 -10.76 -22.40 4.14
C VAL A 38 -10.17 -22.99 5.43
N ALA A 39 -11.02 -23.59 6.29
CA ALA A 39 -10.56 -24.20 7.55
C ALA A 39 -9.61 -25.37 7.30
N ARG A 40 -9.84 -26.21 6.29
CA ARG A 40 -8.90 -27.28 5.90
C ARG A 40 -7.57 -26.71 5.41
N ASP A 41 -7.62 -25.71 4.57
CA ASP A 41 -6.42 -25.08 4.02
C ASP A 41 -5.53 -24.49 5.14
N ILE A 42 -6.15 -23.75 6.08
CA ILE A 42 -5.46 -23.22 7.27
C ILE A 42 -4.89 -24.36 8.13
N HIS A 43 -5.66 -25.42 8.36
CA HIS A 43 -5.19 -26.56 9.15
C HIS A 43 -3.98 -27.25 8.50
N ASP A 44 -4.02 -27.48 7.20
CA ASP A 44 -3.00 -28.24 6.48
C ASP A 44 -1.69 -27.45 6.31
N HIS A 45 -1.80 -26.13 6.10
CA HIS A 45 -0.66 -25.26 5.87
C HIS A 45 -0.23 -24.44 7.10
N GLN A 46 -1.01 -24.44 8.19
CA GLN A 46 -0.76 -23.68 9.42
C GLN A 46 -0.53 -22.17 9.18
N THR A 47 -1.15 -21.62 8.15
CA THR A 47 -1.05 -20.21 7.74
C THR A 47 -2.32 -19.77 7.01
N VAL A 48 -2.59 -18.45 7.02
CA VAL A 48 -3.73 -17.83 6.30
C VAL A 48 -3.31 -17.23 4.95
N VAL A 49 -2.03 -17.20 4.63
CA VAL A 49 -1.52 -16.57 3.39
C VAL A 49 -2.20 -17.13 2.13
N ASN A 50 -2.42 -18.43 2.08
CA ASN A 50 -3.00 -19.11 0.91
C ASN A 50 -4.52 -18.91 0.75
N VAL A 51 -5.19 -18.32 1.74
CA VAL A 51 -6.66 -18.16 1.72
C VAL A 51 -7.09 -16.70 1.52
N GLU A 52 -6.19 -15.74 1.66
CA GLU A 52 -6.50 -14.31 1.59
C GLU A 52 -7.15 -13.89 0.23
N ASP A 53 -6.72 -14.48 -0.88
CA ASP A 53 -7.29 -14.20 -2.20
C ASP A 53 -8.63 -14.90 -2.46
N ARG A 54 -9.08 -15.76 -1.55
CA ARG A 54 -10.30 -16.58 -1.64
C ARG A 54 -11.38 -16.16 -0.67
N ILE A 55 -11.09 -15.20 0.19
CA ILE A 55 -12.04 -14.67 1.18
C ILE A 55 -12.35 -13.21 0.89
N VAL A 56 -13.50 -12.76 1.32
CA VAL A 56 -13.87 -11.35 1.19
C VAL A 56 -13.06 -10.51 2.18
N ALA A 57 -12.72 -9.29 1.78
CA ALA A 57 -12.06 -8.34 2.66
C ALA A 57 -12.93 -8.05 3.91
N VAL A 58 -12.29 -7.75 5.02
CA VAL A 58 -13.00 -7.41 6.28
C VAL A 58 -13.93 -6.22 6.10
N GLU A 59 -13.54 -5.26 5.24
CA GLU A 59 -14.35 -4.11 4.86
C GLU A 59 -15.70 -4.50 4.24
N GLU A 60 -15.72 -5.61 3.47
CA GLU A 60 -16.98 -6.12 2.89
C GLU A 60 -17.91 -6.67 3.99
N ILE A 61 -17.36 -7.32 5.01
CA ILE A 61 -18.14 -7.74 6.18
C ILE A 61 -18.71 -6.52 6.90
N PHE A 62 -17.93 -5.46 7.10
CA PHE A 62 -18.40 -4.22 7.70
C PHE A 62 -19.49 -3.54 6.86
N ARG A 63 -19.32 -3.53 5.53
CA ARG A 63 -20.35 -3.02 4.61
C ARG A 63 -21.67 -3.81 4.72
N LEU A 64 -21.59 -5.13 4.80
CA LEU A 64 -22.77 -6.00 4.96
C LEU A 64 -23.46 -5.82 6.32
N GLN A 65 -22.73 -5.32 7.33
CA GLN A 65 -23.22 -5.01 8.67
C GLN A 65 -23.65 -3.54 8.84
N ASP A 66 -23.65 -2.73 7.77
CA ASP A 66 -23.86 -1.28 7.82
C ASP A 66 -22.95 -0.56 8.84
N ALA A 67 -21.70 -1.06 9.00
CA ALA A 67 -20.74 -0.54 9.97
C ALA A 67 -20.32 0.92 9.70
N ASP A 68 -20.62 1.47 8.53
CA ASP A 68 -20.38 2.88 8.19
C ASP A 68 -21.18 3.83 9.09
N GLU A 69 -22.38 3.44 9.52
CA GLU A 69 -23.18 4.21 10.50
C GLU A 69 -22.48 4.27 11.86
N TYR A 70 -21.94 3.14 12.35
CA TYR A 70 -21.16 3.08 13.58
C TYR A 70 -19.87 3.91 13.48
N SER A 71 -19.17 3.82 12.37
CA SER A 71 -17.94 4.58 12.11
C SER A 71 -18.21 6.09 12.00
N ALA A 72 -19.36 6.49 11.49
CA ALA A 72 -19.78 7.88 11.46
C ALA A 72 -20.12 8.38 12.86
N ALA A 73 -20.79 7.58 13.68
CA ALA A 73 -21.09 7.89 15.07
C ALA A 73 -19.81 7.97 15.93
N GLU A 74 -18.87 7.04 15.78
CA GLU A 74 -17.56 7.11 16.43
C GLU A 74 -16.82 8.40 16.10
N ARG A 75 -16.76 8.79 14.84
CA ARG A 75 -16.15 10.06 14.42
C ARG A 75 -16.81 11.28 15.02
N LEU A 76 -18.13 11.23 15.20
CA LEU A 76 -18.90 12.34 15.73
C LEU A 76 -18.82 12.46 17.26
N TYR A 77 -18.84 11.32 17.96
CA TYR A 77 -18.98 11.29 19.41
C TYR A 77 -17.71 10.89 20.16
N LEU A 78 -16.77 10.19 19.51
CA LEU A 78 -15.55 9.70 20.13
C LEU A 78 -14.29 10.35 19.53
N SER A 79 -14.37 11.61 19.08
CA SER A 79 -13.21 12.32 18.56
C SER A 79 -12.10 12.38 19.61
N ALA A 80 -11.37 11.28 19.77
CA ALA A 80 -10.05 11.32 20.37
C ALA A 80 -9.24 12.32 19.54
N ALA A 81 -8.51 13.20 20.21
CA ALA A 81 -7.53 14.08 19.58
C ALA A 81 -6.45 13.21 18.93
N THR A 82 -6.77 12.63 17.79
CA THR A 82 -5.81 11.95 16.94
C THR A 82 -4.86 13.03 16.48
N ALA A 83 -3.59 12.94 16.87
CA ALA A 83 -2.56 13.85 16.38
C ALA A 83 -2.71 13.97 14.86
N ALA A 84 -2.71 15.19 14.35
CA ALA A 84 -2.84 15.42 12.91
C ALA A 84 -1.77 14.62 12.17
N ARG A 85 -2.20 13.80 11.19
CA ARG A 85 -1.31 13.01 10.33
C ARG A 85 -1.34 13.57 8.93
N THR A 86 -0.19 13.60 8.29
CA THR A 86 -0.02 14.07 6.92
C THR A 86 0.60 12.98 6.05
N ALA A 87 0.49 13.12 4.73
CA ALA A 87 1.22 12.28 3.79
C ALA A 87 1.95 13.13 2.75
N ILE A 88 3.14 12.67 2.36
CA ILE A 88 3.88 13.17 1.22
C ILE A 88 4.03 12.03 0.22
N VAL A 89 3.58 12.24 -1.01
CA VAL A 89 3.64 11.25 -2.09
C VAL A 89 4.66 11.72 -3.12
N LEU A 90 5.71 10.94 -3.34
CA LEU A 90 6.75 11.22 -4.33
C LEU A 90 6.33 10.66 -5.69
N ALA A 91 5.99 11.55 -6.63
CA ALA A 91 5.44 11.21 -7.94
C ALA A 91 6.04 12.05 -9.08
N ALA A 92 7.27 12.54 -8.92
CA ALA A 92 7.88 13.46 -9.86
C ALA A 92 8.44 12.76 -11.12
N GLY A 93 8.78 11.48 -11.04
CA GLY A 93 9.39 10.71 -12.13
C GLY A 93 8.39 10.29 -13.20
N ARG A 94 8.87 10.16 -14.46
CA ARG A 94 8.08 9.60 -15.57
C ARG A 94 7.77 8.12 -15.38
N GLY A 95 8.71 7.36 -14.78
CA GLY A 95 8.71 5.90 -14.78
C GLY A 95 9.37 5.34 -16.06
N ARG A 96 10.25 4.37 -15.90
CA ARG A 96 10.86 3.62 -17.01
C ARG A 96 10.01 2.40 -17.30
N GLY A 97 9.90 1.99 -18.57
CA GLY A 97 9.11 0.81 -18.96
C GLY A 97 7.61 1.06 -19.16
N LEU A 98 7.14 2.31 -18.99
CA LEU A 98 5.75 2.73 -19.20
C LEU A 98 5.63 3.94 -20.13
N GLU A 99 6.60 4.15 -21.01
CA GLU A 99 6.72 5.35 -21.83
C GLU A 99 5.50 5.59 -22.73
N ALA A 100 4.89 4.53 -23.25
CA ALA A 100 3.70 4.63 -24.09
C ALA A 100 2.46 5.02 -23.26
N GLN A 101 2.31 4.49 -22.04
CA GLN A 101 1.19 4.74 -21.15
C GLN A 101 1.29 6.10 -20.44
N THR A 102 2.50 6.63 -20.35
CA THR A 102 2.80 7.92 -19.71
C THR A 102 3.13 9.03 -20.71
N ALA A 103 2.77 8.87 -21.97
CA ALA A 103 3.06 9.89 -23.00
C ALA A 103 2.36 11.23 -22.71
N ASP A 104 1.12 11.19 -22.22
CA ASP A 104 0.26 12.33 -21.95
C ASP A 104 -0.02 12.60 -20.46
N ARG A 105 0.45 11.72 -19.58
CA ARG A 105 0.17 11.78 -18.13
C ARG A 105 1.29 11.21 -17.28
N PRO A 106 1.45 11.61 -16.01
CA PRO A 106 2.42 10.99 -15.11
C PRO A 106 1.95 9.61 -14.65
N LYS A 107 2.90 8.76 -14.22
CA LYS A 107 2.65 7.38 -13.77
C LYS A 107 1.55 7.29 -12.71
N ILE A 108 1.49 8.23 -11.77
CA ILE A 108 0.48 8.27 -10.70
C ILE A 108 -0.95 8.47 -11.22
N MET A 109 -1.12 8.91 -12.46
CA MET A 109 -2.43 9.07 -13.13
C MET A 109 -2.79 7.90 -14.05
N LEU A 110 -2.01 6.81 -14.05
CA LEU A 110 -2.40 5.59 -14.75
C LEU A 110 -3.65 4.99 -14.12
N ASN A 111 -4.54 4.50 -14.99
CA ASN A 111 -5.79 3.90 -14.57
C ASN A 111 -5.57 2.44 -14.14
N ILE A 112 -5.95 2.12 -12.91
CA ILE A 112 -5.92 0.79 -12.33
C ILE A 112 -7.37 0.41 -12.01
N ALA A 113 -7.92 -0.58 -12.69
CA ALA A 113 -9.29 -1.05 -12.46
C ALA A 113 -10.33 0.09 -12.46
N GLY A 114 -10.27 0.98 -13.46
CA GLY A 114 -11.23 2.08 -13.63
C GLY A 114 -10.93 3.35 -12.82
N LYS A 115 -9.86 3.40 -12.02
CA LYS A 115 -9.55 4.51 -11.12
C LYS A 115 -8.06 4.88 -11.18
N PRO A 116 -7.67 6.18 -11.23
CA PRO A 116 -6.28 6.59 -11.20
C PRO A 116 -5.54 6.06 -9.96
N LEU A 117 -4.28 5.67 -10.11
CA LEU A 117 -3.42 5.19 -9.03
C LEU A 117 -3.37 6.19 -7.86
N LEU A 118 -3.30 7.49 -8.15
CA LEU A 118 -3.39 8.56 -7.14
C LEU A 118 -4.64 8.41 -6.26
N ARG A 119 -5.78 8.05 -6.83
CA ARG A 119 -7.04 7.93 -6.06
C ARG A 119 -7.04 6.70 -5.16
N TRP A 120 -6.36 5.62 -5.56
CA TRP A 120 -6.14 4.47 -4.69
C TRP A 120 -5.31 4.84 -3.46
N LEU A 121 -4.23 5.61 -3.64
CA LEU A 121 -3.40 6.11 -2.54
C LEU A 121 -4.18 7.03 -1.60
N ILE A 122 -4.90 8.02 -2.16
CA ILE A 122 -5.71 8.97 -1.38
C ILE A 122 -6.74 8.21 -0.53
N ASP A 123 -7.45 7.24 -1.09
CA ASP A 123 -8.44 6.47 -0.34
C ASP A 123 -7.79 5.62 0.76
N GLY A 124 -6.61 5.03 0.47
CA GLY A 124 -5.82 4.33 1.48
C GLY A 124 -5.43 5.23 2.65
N PHE A 125 -4.96 6.44 2.37
CA PHE A 125 -4.62 7.42 3.39
C PHE A 125 -5.84 7.89 4.18
N LYS A 126 -6.94 8.21 3.52
CA LYS A 126 -8.18 8.64 4.18
C LYS A 126 -8.76 7.58 5.12
N LYS A 127 -8.65 6.30 4.77
CA LYS A 127 -9.03 5.18 5.65
C LYS A 127 -8.24 5.19 6.98
N GLN A 128 -7.02 5.73 6.98
CA GLN A 128 -6.19 5.92 8.17
C GLN A 128 -6.29 7.35 8.75
N GLN A 129 -7.33 8.10 8.39
CA GLN A 129 -7.58 9.48 8.83
C GLN A 129 -6.47 10.48 8.43
N ILE A 130 -5.68 10.15 7.40
CA ILE A 130 -4.69 11.04 6.82
C ILE A 130 -5.37 11.85 5.72
N ASN A 131 -5.78 13.08 6.04
CA ASN A 131 -6.55 13.94 5.15
C ASN A 131 -5.70 15.03 4.48
N GLN A 132 -4.55 15.36 5.04
CA GLN A 132 -3.61 16.33 4.49
C GLN A 132 -2.56 15.59 3.65
N ILE A 133 -2.75 15.60 2.33
CA ILE A 133 -1.91 14.87 1.39
C ILE A 133 -1.21 15.86 0.47
N THR A 134 0.12 15.86 0.48
CA THR A 134 0.95 16.61 -0.45
C THR A 134 1.52 15.65 -1.49
N VAL A 135 1.30 15.93 -2.77
CA VAL A 135 1.89 15.18 -3.88
C VAL A 135 3.02 16.02 -4.47
N VAL A 136 4.21 15.42 -4.58
CA VAL A 136 5.34 16.05 -5.28
C VAL A 136 5.33 15.52 -6.71
N GLY A 137 4.86 16.37 -7.62
CA GLY A 137 4.84 16.12 -9.06
C GLY A 137 6.11 16.62 -9.75
N GLY A 138 6.24 16.28 -11.03
CA GLY A 138 7.31 16.76 -11.89
C GLY A 138 6.94 16.50 -13.36
N TYR A 139 7.22 15.31 -13.87
CA TYR A 139 6.83 14.93 -15.22
C TYR A 139 5.30 15.04 -15.39
N ARG A 140 4.86 15.82 -16.39
CA ARG A 140 3.43 16.04 -16.70
C ARG A 140 2.60 16.38 -15.46
N ALA A 141 3.14 17.22 -14.57
CA ALA A 141 2.43 17.64 -13.36
C ALA A 141 1.12 18.37 -13.66
N ASP A 142 0.99 18.97 -14.85
CA ASP A 142 -0.21 19.57 -15.40
C ASP A 142 -1.38 18.60 -15.53
N ALA A 143 -1.12 17.32 -15.69
CA ALA A 143 -2.14 16.27 -15.82
C ALA A 143 -2.53 15.62 -14.48
N ILE A 144 -1.97 16.06 -13.35
CA ILE A 144 -2.32 15.53 -12.02
C ILE A 144 -3.66 16.10 -11.56
N ASP A 145 -4.60 15.20 -11.21
CA ASP A 145 -5.85 15.61 -10.57
C ASP A 145 -5.61 16.08 -9.14
N THR A 146 -5.76 17.37 -8.89
CA THR A 146 -5.45 18.03 -7.62
C THR A 146 -6.59 18.01 -6.60
N ALA A 147 -7.73 17.38 -6.90
CA ALA A 147 -8.85 17.33 -5.97
C ALA A 147 -8.48 16.64 -4.64
N GLY A 148 -8.52 17.39 -3.54
CA GLY A 148 -8.24 16.90 -2.19
C GLY A 148 -6.76 16.64 -1.87
N ILE A 149 -5.84 17.23 -2.63
CA ILE A 149 -4.41 17.20 -2.38
C ILE A 149 -3.79 18.61 -2.52
N ARG A 150 -2.60 18.77 -1.95
CA ARG A 150 -1.69 19.86 -2.25
C ARG A 150 -0.66 19.37 -3.26
N LEU A 151 -0.57 20.00 -4.43
CA LEU A 151 0.46 19.71 -5.41
C LEU A 151 1.68 20.62 -5.18
N VAL A 152 2.86 20.03 -5.12
CA VAL A 152 4.16 20.70 -5.12
C VAL A 152 4.93 20.19 -6.32
N ILE A 153 5.66 21.04 -7.03
CA ILE A 153 6.34 20.65 -8.26
C ILE A 153 7.85 20.67 -8.06
N ASN A 154 8.52 19.58 -8.42
CA ASN A 154 9.95 19.53 -8.61
C ASN A 154 10.25 19.91 -10.08
N GLU A 155 10.56 21.16 -10.33
CA GLU A 155 10.90 21.67 -11.67
C GLU A 155 12.15 21.01 -12.27
N ARG A 156 13.02 20.47 -11.43
CA ARG A 156 14.26 19.80 -11.82
C ARG A 156 14.15 18.27 -11.89
N HIS A 157 12.93 17.74 -11.87
CA HIS A 157 12.66 16.29 -11.78
C HIS A 157 13.42 15.42 -12.80
N ALA A 158 13.70 15.97 -13.99
CA ALA A 158 14.42 15.24 -15.05
C ALA A 158 15.93 15.06 -14.76
N GLN A 159 16.48 15.86 -13.85
CA GLN A 159 17.92 15.92 -13.53
C GLN A 159 18.21 15.54 -12.08
N THR A 160 17.16 15.33 -11.26
CA THR A 160 17.30 15.10 -9.83
C THR A 160 16.65 13.79 -9.39
N GLY A 161 17.16 13.24 -8.29
CA GLY A 161 16.64 12.05 -7.64
C GLY A 161 15.44 12.30 -6.72
N GLU A 162 15.08 11.28 -5.98
CA GLU A 162 13.91 11.25 -5.10
C GLU A 162 14.06 12.22 -3.92
N LEU A 163 15.29 12.38 -3.39
CA LEU A 163 15.53 13.29 -2.28
C LEU A 163 15.30 14.75 -2.66
N ALA A 164 15.66 15.16 -3.87
CA ALA A 164 15.37 16.50 -4.34
C ALA A 164 13.85 16.74 -4.46
N SER A 165 13.10 15.72 -4.83
CA SER A 165 11.64 15.78 -4.81
C SER A 165 11.10 15.90 -3.39
N LEU A 166 11.59 15.10 -2.44
CA LEU A 166 11.20 15.21 -1.02
C LEU A 166 11.54 16.60 -0.46
N ALA A 167 12.70 17.17 -0.82
CA ALA A 167 13.12 18.48 -0.37
C ALA A 167 12.13 19.61 -0.75
N CYS A 168 11.44 19.48 -1.88
CA CYS A 168 10.38 20.42 -2.28
C CYS A 168 9.18 20.45 -1.31
N ALA A 169 8.96 19.38 -0.58
CA ALA A 169 7.82 19.22 0.33
C ALA A 169 8.22 19.23 1.82
N ILE A 170 9.49 19.39 2.15
CA ILE A 170 10.00 19.26 3.53
C ILE A 170 9.36 20.24 4.52
N GLY A 171 8.92 21.40 4.03
CA GLY A 171 8.21 22.40 4.83
C GLY A 171 6.80 21.98 5.26
N ALA A 172 6.28 20.89 4.71
CA ALA A 172 4.98 20.30 5.12
C ALA A 172 5.13 19.30 6.29
N LEU A 173 6.35 19.07 6.77
CA LEU A 173 6.65 18.14 7.87
C LEU A 173 6.50 18.87 9.21
N ASP A 174 5.31 18.83 9.77
CA ASP A 174 5.00 19.42 11.10
C ASP A 174 4.26 18.47 12.04
N ALA A 175 3.88 17.30 11.55
CA ALA A 175 3.08 16.31 12.24
C ALA A 175 3.62 14.89 11.96
N ASP A 176 2.97 13.88 12.50
CA ASP A 176 3.19 12.49 12.06
C ASP A 176 2.99 12.41 10.55
N THR A 177 4.00 12.00 9.81
CA THR A 177 4.00 12.07 8.34
C THR A 177 4.35 10.74 7.71
N VAL A 178 3.50 10.27 6.80
CA VAL A 178 3.82 9.15 5.93
C VAL A 178 4.43 9.68 4.62
N ILE A 179 5.63 9.23 4.30
CA ILE A 179 6.27 9.46 3.01
C ILE A 179 6.10 8.20 2.19
N ALA A 180 5.53 8.32 0.99
CA ALA A 180 5.20 7.19 0.13
C ALA A 180 5.66 7.43 -1.31
N TYR A 181 6.06 6.36 -1.98
CA TYR A 181 6.18 6.40 -3.44
C TYR A 181 4.79 6.47 -4.09
N GLY A 182 4.70 7.18 -5.22
CA GLY A 182 3.45 7.42 -5.94
C GLY A 182 2.99 6.27 -6.83
N ASP A 183 3.71 5.16 -6.85
CA ASP A 183 3.46 4.00 -7.71
C ASP A 183 3.01 2.74 -6.95
N LEU A 184 2.48 2.94 -5.73
CA LEU A 184 2.12 1.86 -4.82
C LEU A 184 0.62 1.60 -4.78
N LEU A 185 0.28 0.31 -4.71
CA LEU A 185 -1.00 -0.22 -4.24
C LEU A 185 -0.73 -1.12 -3.05
N PHE A 186 -1.55 -1.04 -2.00
CA PHE A 186 -1.41 -1.88 -0.82
C PHE A 186 -2.74 -2.13 -0.12
N ARG A 187 -2.84 -3.21 0.62
CA ARG A 187 -3.98 -3.49 1.49
C ARG A 187 -3.98 -2.52 2.69
N SER A 188 -5.16 -2.13 3.14
CA SER A 188 -5.37 -1.11 4.19
C SER A 188 -4.59 -1.39 5.48
N TYR A 189 -4.45 -2.67 5.88
CA TYR A 189 -3.73 -3.05 7.09
C TYR A 189 -2.22 -2.77 7.03
N VAL A 190 -1.62 -2.76 5.83
CA VAL A 190 -0.18 -2.44 5.64
C VAL A 190 0.11 -1.02 6.12
N LEU A 191 -0.71 -0.06 5.67
CA LEU A 191 -0.58 1.32 6.11
C LEU A 191 -0.96 1.49 7.59
N ARG A 192 -2.00 0.79 8.06
CA ARG A 192 -2.39 0.82 9.48
C ARG A 192 -1.27 0.37 10.39
N ALA A 193 -0.65 -0.78 10.13
CA ALA A 193 0.48 -1.27 10.91
C ALA A 193 1.64 -0.26 10.96
N LEU A 194 1.91 0.42 9.84
CA LEU A 194 2.95 1.44 9.76
C LEU A 194 2.64 2.66 10.64
N VAL A 195 1.42 3.18 10.59
CA VAL A 195 1.03 4.41 11.33
C VAL A 195 0.76 4.15 12.82
N GLU A 196 0.55 2.90 13.21
CA GLU A 196 0.43 2.48 14.62
C GLU A 196 1.79 2.26 15.30
N SER A 197 2.88 2.24 14.53
CA SER A 197 4.24 2.15 15.07
C SER A 197 4.55 3.34 15.98
N LYS A 198 5.19 3.06 17.12
CA LYS A 198 5.53 4.06 18.15
C LYS A 198 6.94 4.61 18.02
N GLY A 199 7.74 4.13 17.05
CA GLY A 199 9.10 4.61 16.81
C GLY A 199 9.15 6.02 16.23
N GLU A 200 10.31 6.67 16.32
CA GLU A 200 10.55 7.93 15.61
C GLU A 200 10.38 7.75 14.10
N PHE A 201 10.87 6.60 13.59
CA PHE A 201 10.79 6.20 12.19
C PHE A 201 10.33 4.76 12.11
N SER A 202 9.56 4.45 11.08
CA SER A 202 9.23 3.07 10.75
C SER A 202 9.08 2.86 9.24
N VAL A 203 9.44 1.68 8.76
CA VAL A 203 9.37 1.28 7.35
C VAL A 203 8.62 -0.03 7.20
N VAL A 204 8.05 -0.25 6.02
CA VAL A 204 7.43 -1.53 5.66
C VAL A 204 8.39 -2.31 4.78
N VAL A 205 8.64 -3.55 5.13
CA VAL A 205 9.55 -4.46 4.43
C VAL A 205 8.80 -5.72 4.04
N ASP A 206 8.83 -6.07 2.76
CA ASP A 206 8.29 -7.33 2.27
C ASP A 206 9.33 -8.44 2.41
N SER A 207 9.03 -9.41 3.27
CA SER A 207 9.87 -10.60 3.52
C SER A 207 9.56 -11.76 2.57
N SER A 208 8.49 -11.69 1.75
CA SER A 208 8.10 -12.77 0.84
C SER A 208 9.05 -12.91 -0.35
N ALA A 209 9.89 -11.94 -0.57
CA ALA A 209 10.67 -11.78 -1.78
C ALA A 209 11.89 -12.69 -1.86
N SER A 210 11.70 -13.96 -1.65
CA SER A 210 12.64 -14.98 -2.12
C SER A 210 12.38 -15.28 -3.58
N GLY A 211 13.14 -14.69 -4.49
CA GLY A 211 13.19 -15.15 -5.88
C GLY A 211 12.26 -14.41 -6.86
N ALA A 212 12.12 -14.95 -7.99
CA ALA A 212 11.71 -14.63 -9.31
C ALA A 212 10.50 -13.70 -9.55
N ASP A 213 9.56 -13.52 -8.64
CA ASP A 213 8.27 -12.92 -8.94
C ASP A 213 8.16 -11.39 -8.73
N ASN A 214 9.20 -10.74 -8.20
CA ASN A 214 9.14 -9.31 -7.96
C ASN A 214 10.38 -8.59 -8.49
N ARG A 215 10.51 -8.55 -9.81
CA ARG A 215 11.63 -7.93 -10.54
C ARG A 215 11.72 -6.42 -10.35
N THR A 216 10.70 -5.78 -9.79
CA THR A 216 10.54 -4.34 -9.77
C THR A 216 10.88 -3.68 -8.44
N VAL A 217 10.98 -4.42 -7.35
CA VAL A 217 11.43 -3.86 -6.07
C VAL A 217 12.94 -3.82 -6.03
N ARG A 218 13.46 -2.63 -5.79
CA ARG A 218 14.87 -2.31 -6.02
C ARG A 218 15.68 -2.14 -4.76
N ASP A 219 15.02 -1.97 -3.59
CA ASP A 219 15.70 -1.55 -2.37
C ASP A 219 15.74 -2.72 -1.38
N PHE A 220 16.89 -3.35 -1.28
CA PHE A 220 17.13 -4.46 -0.35
C PHE A 220 17.38 -3.95 1.05
N VAL A 221 16.88 -4.69 2.04
CA VAL A 221 16.89 -4.28 3.45
C VAL A 221 17.63 -5.31 4.29
N TYR A 222 18.51 -4.81 5.15
CA TYR A 222 19.19 -5.57 6.18
C TYR A 222 18.71 -5.07 7.54
N CYS A 223 18.25 -5.98 8.37
CA CYS A 223 17.65 -5.72 9.67
C CYS A 223 18.40 -6.47 10.76
N THR A 224 18.17 -6.12 12.00
CA THR A 224 18.72 -6.83 13.17
C THR A 224 18.30 -8.30 13.20
N ARG A 225 17.22 -8.65 12.51
CA ARG A 225 16.70 -10.02 12.41
C ARG A 225 15.81 -10.17 11.17
N ALA A 226 15.86 -11.36 10.55
CA ALA A 226 14.92 -11.74 9.50
C ALA A 226 13.51 -11.90 10.08
N ASP A 227 12.50 -11.85 9.21
CA ASP A 227 11.12 -12.15 9.56
C ASP A 227 10.99 -13.63 10.01
N ASP A 228 10.68 -13.83 11.27
CA ASP A 228 10.45 -15.16 11.85
C ASP A 228 8.97 -15.54 11.90
N ARG A 229 8.09 -14.64 11.40
CA ARG A 229 6.64 -14.77 11.45
C ARG A 229 6.09 -15.05 12.86
N GLY A 230 6.84 -14.64 13.87
CA GLY A 230 6.50 -14.85 15.28
C GLY A 230 5.38 -13.94 15.75
N LEU A 231 4.44 -14.49 16.54
CA LEU A 231 3.31 -13.74 17.13
C LEU A 231 3.77 -12.69 18.14
N PHE A 232 4.85 -12.93 18.84
CA PHE A 232 5.38 -12.06 19.89
C PHE A 232 6.82 -11.67 19.57
N GLY A 233 6.98 -10.92 18.47
CA GLY A 233 8.30 -10.55 17.98
C GLY A 233 9.00 -9.54 18.88
N THR A 234 10.29 -9.71 19.06
CA THR A 234 11.17 -8.63 19.52
C THR A 234 11.18 -7.54 18.44
N PRO A 235 11.18 -6.26 18.79
CA PRO A 235 11.26 -5.18 17.80
C PRO A 235 12.42 -5.40 16.82
N VAL A 236 12.12 -5.34 15.54
CA VAL A 236 13.12 -5.43 14.47
C VAL A 236 13.53 -4.02 14.06
N ARG A 237 14.82 -3.79 13.92
CA ARG A 237 15.39 -2.52 13.49
C ARG A 237 16.06 -2.66 12.14
N LEU A 238 15.96 -1.60 11.37
CA LEU A 238 16.69 -1.47 10.12
C LEU A 238 18.15 -1.17 10.42
N GLU A 239 19.08 -1.89 9.79
CA GLU A 239 20.52 -1.67 9.88
C GLU A 239 21.04 -0.91 8.65
N ARG A 240 20.59 -1.28 7.45
CA ARG A 240 20.95 -0.60 6.21
C ARG A 240 20.01 -0.97 5.07
N MET A 241 19.98 -0.11 4.04
CA MET A 241 19.39 -0.38 2.73
C MET A 241 20.46 -0.37 1.64
N VAL A 242 20.22 -1.18 0.60
CA VAL A 242 21.01 -1.16 -0.63
C VAL A 242 20.08 -0.90 -1.79
N ALA A 243 20.28 0.23 -2.49
CA ALA A 243 19.48 0.58 -3.65
C ALA A 243 19.65 -0.47 -4.76
N GLY A 244 18.56 -0.84 -5.41
CA GLY A 244 18.58 -1.91 -6.39
C GLY A 244 19.45 -1.65 -7.61
N LYS A 245 19.73 -0.38 -7.93
CA LYS A 245 20.72 0.01 -8.95
C LYS A 245 22.15 -0.36 -8.59
N GLU A 246 22.43 -0.51 -7.28
CA GLU A 246 23.74 -0.90 -6.73
C GLU A 246 23.80 -2.41 -6.45
N ALA A 247 22.63 -3.05 -6.38
CA ALA A 247 22.47 -4.47 -6.03
C ALA A 247 22.64 -5.41 -7.24
N ALA A 248 23.47 -5.06 -8.22
CA ALA A 248 23.71 -5.88 -9.42
C ALA A 248 24.33 -7.26 -9.15
N ALA A 249 24.63 -7.61 -7.88
CA ALA A 249 25.14 -8.90 -7.48
C ALA A 249 24.04 -9.76 -6.85
N ALA A 250 23.87 -10.98 -7.34
CA ALA A 250 22.97 -12.00 -6.75
C ALA A 250 23.20 -12.21 -5.23
N GLU A 251 24.45 -12.06 -4.78
CA GLU A 251 24.85 -12.16 -3.36
C GLU A 251 24.12 -11.16 -2.44
N VAL A 252 23.79 -9.94 -2.92
CA VAL A 252 23.05 -8.94 -2.14
C VAL A 252 21.60 -9.38 -1.92
N ALA A 253 20.99 -9.99 -2.91
CA ALA A 253 19.60 -10.43 -2.84
C ALA A 253 19.44 -11.66 -1.93
N GLU A 254 20.44 -12.57 -1.91
CA GLU A 254 20.39 -13.81 -1.11
C GLU A 254 20.58 -13.56 0.40
N SER A 255 21.31 -12.50 0.77
CA SER A 255 21.58 -12.17 2.18
C SER A 255 20.64 -11.12 2.77
N ALA A 256 19.80 -10.47 1.97
CA ALA A 256 18.85 -9.45 2.43
C ALA A 256 17.69 -10.09 3.20
N HIS A 257 17.20 -9.37 4.22
CA HIS A 257 16.06 -9.80 5.04
C HIS A 257 14.71 -9.49 4.41
N GLY A 258 14.70 -8.76 3.30
CA GLY A 258 13.50 -8.39 2.54
C GLY A 258 13.73 -7.18 1.66
N ARG A 259 12.63 -6.58 1.20
CA ARG A 259 12.63 -5.42 0.31
C ARG A 259 11.77 -4.31 0.89
N TRP A 260 12.27 -3.08 0.87
CA TRP A 260 11.48 -1.92 1.24
C TRP A 260 10.43 -1.65 0.16
N ILE A 261 9.18 -1.45 0.57
CA ILE A 261 8.08 -1.26 -0.38
C ILE A 261 7.83 0.21 -0.76
N GLY A 262 8.61 1.16 -0.22
CA GLY A 262 8.45 2.59 -0.53
C GLY A 262 7.56 3.35 0.45
N LEU A 263 7.36 2.85 1.67
CA LEU A 263 6.62 3.50 2.75
C LEU A 263 7.53 3.79 3.95
N LEU A 264 7.60 5.06 4.36
CA LEU A 264 8.30 5.54 5.55
C LEU A 264 7.33 6.34 6.41
N ASN A 265 7.17 5.98 7.67
CA ASN A 265 6.48 6.82 8.65
C ASN A 265 7.51 7.58 9.49
N VAL A 266 7.26 8.84 9.68
CA VAL A 266 8.04 9.76 10.51
C VAL A 266 7.12 10.29 11.59
N SER A 267 7.36 9.95 12.85
CA SER A 267 6.60 10.54 13.94
C SER A 267 6.92 12.03 14.09
N ARG A 268 6.04 12.79 14.70
CA ARG A 268 6.28 14.22 14.99
C ARG A 268 7.60 14.43 15.73
N GLY A 269 7.97 13.50 16.63
CA GLY A 269 9.26 13.55 17.33
C GLY A 269 10.46 13.33 16.43
N GLY A 270 10.32 12.56 15.35
CA GLY A 270 11.37 12.30 14.36
C GLY A 270 11.58 13.41 13.33
N VAL A 271 10.60 14.33 13.15
CA VAL A 271 10.66 15.41 12.16
C VAL A 271 11.90 16.28 12.31
N PRO A 272 12.30 16.76 13.50
CA PRO A 272 13.51 17.58 13.63
C PRO A 272 14.79 16.85 13.20
N ARG A 273 14.89 15.55 13.48
CA ARG A 273 16.01 14.71 13.05
C ARG A 273 16.02 14.56 11.52
N LEU A 274 14.87 14.25 10.92
CA LEU A 274 14.74 14.17 9.48
C LEU A 274 15.18 15.45 8.79
N GLN A 275 14.69 16.62 9.26
CA GLN A 275 15.05 17.92 8.70
C GLN A 275 16.55 18.21 8.80
N ARG A 276 17.17 17.88 9.94
CA ARG A 276 18.63 18.03 10.14
C ARG A 276 19.42 17.15 9.17
N VAL A 277 19.07 15.86 9.07
CA VAL A 277 19.76 14.92 8.16
C VAL A 277 19.53 15.34 6.71
N MET A 278 18.34 15.77 6.33
CA MET A 278 18.08 16.31 4.99
C MET A 278 18.95 17.54 4.68
N ALA A 279 19.10 18.48 5.62
CA ALA A 279 19.95 19.65 5.43
C ALA A 279 21.43 19.25 5.22
N GLN A 280 21.93 18.25 5.94
CA GLN A 280 23.27 17.70 5.75
C GLN A 280 23.44 17.07 4.37
N LEU A 281 22.44 16.30 3.90
CA LEU A 281 22.47 15.70 2.57
C LEU A 281 22.38 16.76 1.46
N GLN A 282 21.57 17.80 1.64
CA GLN A 282 21.46 18.93 0.69
C GLN A 282 22.78 19.69 0.51
N ALA A 283 23.66 19.69 1.51
CA ALA A 283 24.97 20.31 1.42
C ALA A 283 26.00 19.49 0.62
N ARG A 284 25.67 18.25 0.24
CA ARG A 284 26.56 17.37 -0.53
C ARG A 284 26.54 17.72 -2.01
N PRO A 285 27.69 17.62 -2.70
CA PRO A 285 27.76 17.87 -4.15
C PRO A 285 26.93 16.91 -4.99
N ASP A 286 26.68 15.68 -4.51
CA ASP A 286 25.96 14.62 -5.18
C ASP A 286 24.46 14.56 -4.79
N PHE A 287 23.95 15.54 -4.05
CA PHE A 287 22.56 15.56 -3.55
C PHE A 287 21.53 15.31 -4.63
N ASP A 288 21.72 15.90 -5.80
CA ASP A 288 20.79 15.78 -6.92
C ASP A 288 20.61 14.31 -7.42
N SER A 289 21.55 13.43 -7.11
CA SER A 289 21.51 12.01 -7.48
C SER A 289 21.01 11.08 -6.39
N LEU A 290 20.81 11.59 -5.17
CA LEU A 290 20.44 10.78 -4.01
C LEU A 290 19.00 10.29 -4.09
N ASP A 291 18.79 9.09 -3.55
CA ASP A 291 17.51 8.38 -3.47
C ASP A 291 17.06 8.20 -2.01
N MET A 292 15.86 7.64 -1.80
CA MET A 292 15.33 7.40 -0.45
C MET A 292 16.18 6.44 0.39
N PRO A 293 16.78 5.36 -0.15
CA PRO A 293 17.75 4.54 0.57
C PRO A 293 18.92 5.35 1.17
N ALA A 294 19.44 6.35 0.43
CA ALA A 294 20.50 7.20 0.94
C ALA A 294 20.07 8.03 2.17
N LEU A 295 18.85 8.56 2.18
CA LEU A 295 18.27 9.24 3.34
C LEU A 295 18.11 8.28 4.53
N ILE A 296 17.55 7.12 4.29
CA ILE A 296 17.27 6.13 5.34
C ILE A 296 18.60 5.66 5.97
N ASN A 297 19.63 5.40 5.16
CA ASN A 297 20.95 5.05 5.65
C ASN A 297 21.60 6.20 6.43
N ALA A 298 21.40 7.44 5.99
CA ALA A 298 21.91 8.62 6.72
C ALA A 298 21.23 8.78 8.09
N LEU A 299 19.91 8.50 8.18
CA LEU A 299 19.18 8.47 9.45
C LEU A 299 19.73 7.37 10.38
N VAL A 300 19.99 6.17 9.87
CA VAL A 300 20.62 5.09 10.64
C VAL A 300 22.00 5.51 11.13
N ALA A 301 22.83 6.12 10.27
CA ALA A 301 24.16 6.62 10.62
C ALA A 301 24.13 7.76 11.66
N ASP A 302 23.04 8.58 11.66
CA ASP A 302 22.78 9.62 12.70
C ASP A 302 22.23 9.00 14.01
N GLY A 303 22.16 7.68 14.12
CA GLY A 303 21.69 6.96 15.31
C GLY A 303 20.17 6.85 15.44
N ALA A 304 19.40 7.06 14.37
CA ALA A 304 17.97 6.84 14.39
C ALA A 304 17.66 5.34 14.51
N ALA A 305 16.77 4.99 15.44
CA ALA A 305 16.18 3.66 15.49
C ALA A 305 14.98 3.62 14.53
N ILE A 306 15.12 2.88 13.44
CA ILE A 306 14.05 2.73 12.44
C ILE A 306 13.38 1.37 12.65
N ASP A 307 12.10 1.39 13.02
CA ASP A 307 11.30 0.19 13.22
C ASP A 307 10.96 -0.45 11.87
N VAL A 308 10.99 -1.77 11.83
CA VAL A 308 10.62 -2.55 10.65
C VAL A 308 9.29 -3.24 10.88
N GLN A 309 8.34 -2.98 9.98
CA GLN A 309 7.07 -3.70 9.89
C GLN A 309 7.18 -4.68 8.73
N TYR A 310 7.29 -5.97 9.03
CA TYR A 310 7.30 -6.99 8.00
C TYR A 310 5.90 -7.23 7.45
N VAL A 311 5.83 -7.39 6.13
CA VAL A 311 4.66 -7.86 5.40
C VAL A 311 5.05 -9.02 4.50
N HIS A 312 4.07 -9.79 4.07
CA HIS A 312 4.29 -10.91 3.17
C HIS A 312 3.39 -10.76 1.94
N GLY A 313 3.86 -9.96 0.98
CA GLY A 313 3.05 -9.53 -0.16
C GLY A 313 1.99 -8.48 0.24
N HIS A 314 0.81 -8.56 -0.37
CA HIS A 314 -0.34 -7.67 -0.16
C HIS A 314 -0.09 -6.20 -0.53
N TRP A 315 0.81 -6.01 -1.47
CA TRP A 315 1.10 -4.73 -2.12
C TRP A 315 1.56 -4.97 -3.57
N ARG A 316 1.52 -3.91 -4.38
CA ARG A 316 2.07 -3.92 -5.75
C ARG A 316 2.74 -2.58 -6.02
N GLY A 317 3.89 -2.62 -6.68
CA GLY A 317 4.46 -1.47 -7.35
C GLY A 317 4.03 -1.46 -8.81
N VAL A 318 3.91 -0.30 -9.44
CA VAL A 318 3.55 -0.18 -10.86
C VAL A 318 4.74 0.43 -11.59
N ASN A 319 5.67 -0.39 -12.10
CA ASN A 319 6.90 0.09 -12.74
C ASN A 319 6.98 -0.25 -14.24
N ASP A 320 6.32 -1.29 -14.67
CA ASP A 320 6.26 -1.73 -16.06
C ASP A 320 4.86 -2.26 -16.44
N LEU A 321 4.70 -2.82 -17.63
CA LEU A 321 3.41 -3.33 -18.11
C LEU A 321 2.94 -4.58 -17.36
N GLU A 322 3.85 -5.43 -16.92
CA GLU A 322 3.52 -6.63 -16.16
C GLU A 322 3.01 -6.25 -14.77
N ASP A 323 3.68 -5.29 -14.12
CA ASP A 323 3.23 -4.69 -12.87
C ASP A 323 1.86 -4.03 -13.02
N LEU A 324 1.62 -3.32 -14.13
CA LEU A 324 0.34 -2.68 -14.39
C LEU A 324 -0.81 -3.71 -14.46
N HIS A 325 -0.60 -4.84 -15.14
CA HIS A 325 -1.59 -5.92 -15.19
C HIS A 325 -1.81 -6.54 -13.80
N SER A 326 -0.72 -6.88 -13.10
CA SER A 326 -0.79 -7.40 -11.73
C SER A 326 -1.49 -6.45 -10.76
N ALA A 327 -1.31 -5.14 -10.92
CA ALA A 327 -1.97 -4.12 -10.14
C ALA A 327 -3.49 -4.07 -10.39
N VAL A 328 -3.93 -4.29 -11.64
CA VAL A 328 -5.35 -4.37 -11.98
C VAL A 328 -6.00 -5.58 -11.29
N ASP A 329 -5.38 -6.75 -11.36
CA ASP A 329 -5.88 -7.96 -10.70
C ASP A 329 -5.94 -7.77 -9.18
N PHE A 330 -4.89 -7.18 -8.59
CA PHE A 330 -4.83 -6.85 -7.17
C PHE A 330 -5.93 -5.88 -6.75
N ALA A 331 -6.23 -4.87 -7.57
CA ALA A 331 -7.30 -3.90 -7.31
C ALA A 331 -8.69 -4.54 -7.41
N HIS A 332 -8.93 -5.42 -8.38
CA HIS A 332 -10.18 -6.17 -8.49
C HIS A 332 -10.44 -7.06 -7.28
N ALA A 333 -9.40 -7.71 -6.76
CA ALA A 333 -9.50 -8.49 -5.51
C ALA A 333 -9.76 -7.61 -4.26
N GLN A 334 -9.62 -6.28 -4.37
CA GLN A 334 -10.00 -5.32 -3.32
C GLN A 334 -11.40 -4.74 -3.48
N ALA A 335 -11.97 -4.79 -4.68
CA ALA A 335 -13.29 -4.23 -4.91
C ALA A 335 -14.33 -5.04 -4.11
N PRO A 336 -15.27 -4.37 -3.40
CA PRO A 336 -16.43 -5.06 -2.86
C PRO A 336 -17.13 -5.78 -4.00
N PHE A 337 -17.62 -6.99 -3.74
CA PHE A 337 -18.43 -7.72 -4.72
C PHE A 337 -19.66 -6.86 -5.07
N ASP A 338 -19.61 -6.15 -6.17
CA ASP A 338 -20.75 -5.39 -6.66
C ASP A 338 -21.73 -6.37 -7.30
N ALA A 339 -22.81 -6.66 -6.58
CA ALA A 339 -23.91 -7.49 -7.04
C ALA A 339 -24.72 -6.87 -8.20
N ARG A 340 -24.25 -5.75 -8.79
CA ARG A 340 -24.85 -5.10 -9.95
C ARG A 340 -24.16 -5.47 -11.27
N GLY A 341 -23.77 -6.72 -11.41
CA GLY A 341 -23.48 -7.30 -12.69
C GLY A 341 -24.72 -8.03 -13.20
N THR A 342 -25.64 -7.29 -13.86
CA THR A 342 -26.80 -7.70 -14.72
C THR A 342 -27.45 -9.04 -14.42
#